data_3294ed6f6c75f7206b47803794727365
#
_entry.id   3294ed6f6c75f7206b47803794727365
#
_cell.length_a   1.000
_cell.length_b   1.000
_cell.length_c   1.000
_cell.angle_alpha   90.00
_cell.angle_beta   90.00
_cell.angle_gamma   90.00
#
_symmetry.space_group_name_H-M   'P 1'
#
loop_
_entity.id
_entity.type
_entity.pdbx_description
1 polymer ?
#
loop_
_entity_poly.entity_id
_entity_poly.type
_entity_poly.pdbx_seq_one_letter_code
_entity_poly.pdbx_strand_id
1 'polypeptide(L)'
;QWPDGDKKITTDYGFVNGSLDTDGKMAVGLTFLNNHEVFTDYNLFQVNGAFAYNININSDWKLRLGIEAGYANKNYNFSSILLADQITKTTGSITDVSGDPSLAGYKESFGYFDISSGLLLYDDNFWFGVALKHLSTPNIAFTDVADVPLSMFLSVQGGYSFDIGSFDFIFRDDVNLLVTANYMRQSQYNRLDFGGAFEFDKFTLGTTISLNPEGKSDESQILTSINPFASIQIQRFVLGY
;
A
#
# COMPACT_ATOMS: atom_id res chain seq x y z
N GLN A 1 12.46 2.84 6.37
CA GLN A 1 13.45 3.91 6.16
C GLN A 1 14.77 3.49 6.78
N TRP A 2 15.85 3.66 6.05
CA TRP A 2 17.21 3.41 6.52
C TRP A 2 17.82 4.77 6.90
N PRO A 3 18.03 5.07 8.18
CA PRO A 3 18.38 6.41 8.62
C PRO A 3 19.85 6.81 8.38
N ASP A 4 20.71 5.87 8.02
CA ASP A 4 22.14 6.10 7.87
C ASP A 4 22.62 5.82 6.45
N GLY A 5 22.92 6.87 5.71
CA GLY A 5 23.59 6.80 4.41
C GLY A 5 23.01 7.76 3.38
N ASP A 6 23.83 8.06 2.38
CA ASP A 6 23.45 8.85 1.19
C ASP A 6 22.40 8.17 0.28
N LYS A 7 21.96 6.96 0.65
CA LYS A 7 21.00 6.12 -0.07
C LYS A 7 19.63 6.22 0.57
N LYS A 8 18.83 7.20 0.17
CA LYS A 8 17.48 7.40 0.70
C LYS A 8 16.44 6.90 -0.28
N ILE A 9 15.45 6.17 0.24
CA ILE A 9 14.17 5.97 -0.39
C ILE A 9 13.19 6.89 0.32
N THR A 10 12.57 7.81 -0.42
CA THR A 10 11.54 8.70 0.09
C THR A 10 10.20 8.36 -0.53
N THR A 11 9.16 8.34 0.29
CA THR A 11 7.79 8.13 -0.17
C THR A 11 6.93 9.24 0.39
N ASP A 12 6.37 10.05 -0.51
CA ASP A 12 5.38 11.06 -0.18
C ASP A 12 4.00 10.51 -0.60
N TYR A 13 3.07 10.51 0.32
CA TYR A 13 1.71 10.04 0.08
C TYR A 13 0.72 11.06 0.63
N GLY A 14 -0.29 11.36 -0.16
CA GLY A 14 -1.38 12.21 0.26
C GLY A 14 -2.70 11.78 -0.34
N PHE A 15 -3.77 12.10 0.37
CA PHE A 15 -5.11 11.82 -0.11
C PHE A 15 -6.10 12.88 0.36
N VAL A 16 -7.16 13.04 -0.41
CA VAL A 16 -8.35 13.80 -0.04
C VAL A 16 -9.58 13.02 -0.50
N ASN A 17 -10.59 12.98 0.34
CA ASN A 17 -11.87 12.37 -0.01
C ASN A 17 -13.03 13.16 0.57
N GLY A 18 -14.22 12.96 0.02
CA GLY A 18 -15.42 13.60 0.47
C GLY A 18 -16.68 12.95 -0.09
N SER A 19 -17.80 13.19 0.61
CA SER A 19 -19.12 12.78 0.14
C SER A 19 -19.61 13.77 -0.92
N LEU A 20 -20.21 13.26 -1.99
CA LEU A 20 -20.84 14.07 -3.04
C LEU A 20 -22.27 14.44 -2.71
N ASP A 21 -22.89 13.71 -1.81
CA ASP A 21 -24.29 13.88 -1.40
C ASP A 21 -24.43 14.02 0.12
N THR A 22 -25.54 14.56 0.56
CA THR A 22 -25.86 14.75 1.98
C THR A 22 -26.17 13.42 2.70
N ASP A 23 -26.60 12.42 1.96
CA ASP A 23 -26.99 11.10 2.49
C ASP A 23 -25.77 10.16 2.62
N GLY A 24 -24.60 10.56 2.18
CA GLY A 24 -23.35 9.76 2.23
C GLY A 24 -23.37 8.53 1.33
N LYS A 25 -24.25 8.53 0.30
CA LYS A 25 -24.34 7.41 -0.66
C LYS A 25 -23.20 7.41 -1.66
N MET A 26 -22.78 8.59 -2.10
CA MET A 26 -21.72 8.75 -3.09
C MET A 26 -20.51 9.45 -2.48
N ALA A 27 -19.33 8.93 -2.77
CA ALA A 27 -18.08 9.53 -2.33
C ALA A 27 -17.06 9.52 -3.45
N VAL A 28 -16.19 10.52 -3.45
CA VAL A 28 -15.02 10.61 -4.33
C VAL A 28 -13.77 10.76 -3.52
N GLY A 29 -12.66 10.32 -4.09
CA GLY A 29 -11.34 10.47 -3.51
C GLY A 29 -10.30 10.76 -4.58
N LEU A 30 -9.25 11.43 -4.17
CA LEU A 30 -8.05 11.65 -4.95
C LEU A 30 -6.86 11.25 -4.09
N THR A 31 -5.95 10.47 -4.65
CA THR A 31 -4.70 10.09 -3.99
C THR A 31 -3.53 10.45 -4.88
N PHE A 32 -2.42 10.80 -4.28
CA PHE A 32 -1.14 10.88 -4.96
C PHE A 32 -0.06 10.13 -4.18
N LEU A 33 0.86 9.57 -4.92
CA LEU A 33 2.04 8.87 -4.42
C LEU A 33 3.25 9.34 -5.22
N ASN A 34 4.32 9.67 -4.52
CA ASN A 34 5.63 9.88 -5.10
C ASN A 34 6.65 9.03 -4.33
N ASN A 35 7.31 8.11 -5.04
CA ASN A 35 8.36 7.28 -4.47
C ASN A 35 9.65 7.57 -5.23
N HIS A 36 10.66 8.05 -4.53
CA HIS A 36 11.94 8.39 -5.10
C HIS A 36 13.07 7.63 -4.41
N GLU A 37 13.90 6.96 -5.20
CA GLU A 37 15.10 6.27 -4.77
C GLU A 37 16.34 7.03 -5.28
N VAL A 38 17.07 7.63 -4.37
CA VAL A 38 18.21 8.50 -4.71
C VAL A 38 19.36 7.73 -5.36
N PHE A 39 19.57 6.46 -4.99
CA PHE A 39 20.70 5.68 -5.47
C PHE A 39 20.63 5.34 -6.96
N THR A 40 19.46 5.01 -7.44
CA THR A 40 19.20 4.62 -8.83
C THR A 40 18.57 5.75 -9.65
N ASP A 41 18.29 6.88 -8.99
CA ASP A 41 17.48 7.97 -9.55
C ASP A 41 16.13 7.48 -10.10
N TYR A 42 15.60 6.41 -9.45
CA TYR A 42 14.28 5.88 -9.78
C TYR A 42 13.21 6.74 -9.14
N ASN A 43 12.22 7.09 -9.94
CA ASN A 43 11.03 7.80 -9.48
C ASN A 43 9.77 7.14 -10.00
N LEU A 44 8.81 6.95 -9.10
CA LEU A 44 7.43 6.56 -9.42
C LEU A 44 6.49 7.65 -8.90
N PHE A 45 5.84 8.35 -9.81
CA PHE A 45 4.75 9.28 -9.49
C PHE A 45 3.42 8.67 -9.92
N GLN A 46 2.41 8.71 -9.05
CA GLN A 46 1.07 8.16 -9.32
C GLN A 46 -0.01 9.07 -8.78
N VAL A 47 -1.06 9.25 -9.58
CA VAL A 47 -2.29 9.96 -9.17
C VAL A 47 -3.48 9.07 -9.50
N ASN A 48 -4.38 8.86 -8.52
CA ASN A 48 -5.59 8.08 -8.69
C ASN A 48 -6.82 8.87 -8.28
N GLY A 49 -7.88 8.74 -9.07
CA GLY A 49 -9.23 9.16 -8.74
C GLY A 49 -10.10 7.96 -8.39
N ALA A 50 -10.82 8.05 -7.29
CA ALA A 50 -11.70 7.00 -6.80
C ALA A 50 -13.15 7.49 -6.72
N PHE A 51 -14.08 6.59 -6.99
CA PHE A 51 -15.52 6.78 -6.78
C PHE A 51 -16.06 5.60 -5.98
N ALA A 52 -16.90 5.88 -5.00
CA ALA A 52 -17.56 4.85 -4.20
C ALA A 52 -19.07 5.12 -4.07
N TYR A 53 -19.83 4.04 -4.03
CA TYR A 53 -21.27 4.07 -3.85
C TYR A 53 -21.70 3.14 -2.71
N ASN A 54 -22.50 3.68 -1.78
CA ASN A 54 -23.04 2.95 -0.63
C ASN A 54 -24.46 2.45 -0.94
N ILE A 55 -24.67 1.17 -0.69
CA ILE A 55 -25.95 0.47 -0.78
C ILE A 55 -26.36 0.05 0.63
N ASN A 56 -27.50 0.53 1.12
CA ASN A 56 -28.06 0.04 2.37
C ASN A 56 -28.76 -1.30 2.08
N ILE A 57 -28.22 -2.41 2.64
CA ILE A 57 -28.83 -3.74 2.51
C ILE A 57 -30.05 -3.81 3.42
N ASN A 58 -29.91 -3.32 4.66
CA ASN A 58 -30.98 -3.15 5.65
C ASN A 58 -30.66 -1.97 6.59
N SER A 59 -31.27 -1.90 7.78
CA SER A 59 -31.04 -0.84 8.77
C SER A 59 -29.57 -0.80 9.27
N ASP A 60 -28.93 -1.95 9.37
CA ASP A 60 -27.65 -2.11 10.05
C ASP A 60 -26.50 -2.32 9.04
N TRP A 61 -26.76 -3.12 8.00
CA TRP A 61 -25.75 -3.52 7.02
C TRP A 61 -25.67 -2.60 5.82
N LYS A 62 -24.46 -2.19 5.50
CA LYS A 62 -24.14 -1.36 4.32
C LYS A 62 -23.10 -2.06 3.47
N LEU A 63 -23.29 -1.99 2.16
CA LEU A 63 -22.30 -2.44 1.15
C LEU A 63 -21.79 -1.21 0.39
N ARG A 64 -20.49 -1.00 0.41
CA ARG A 64 -19.81 0.03 -0.39
C ARG A 64 -19.10 -0.63 -1.56
N LEU A 65 -19.40 -0.19 -2.75
CA LEU A 65 -18.69 -0.57 -3.98
C LEU A 65 -17.80 0.60 -4.38
N GLY A 66 -16.57 0.30 -4.78
CA GLY A 66 -15.57 1.30 -5.18
C GLY A 66 -14.88 0.93 -6.49
N ILE A 67 -14.59 1.94 -7.28
CA ILE A 67 -13.70 1.86 -8.45
C ILE A 67 -12.65 2.96 -8.33
N GLU A 68 -11.46 2.67 -8.81
CA GLU A 68 -10.35 3.62 -8.87
C GLU A 68 -9.70 3.54 -10.24
N ALA A 69 -9.37 4.68 -10.81
CA ALA A 69 -8.59 4.79 -12.03
C ALA A 69 -7.45 5.78 -11.81
N GLY A 70 -6.27 5.46 -12.29
CA GLY A 70 -5.09 6.25 -12.07
C GLY A 70 -4.13 6.27 -13.24
N TYR A 71 -3.23 7.22 -13.17
CA TYR A 71 -2.09 7.34 -14.05
C TYR A 71 -0.81 7.31 -13.23
N ALA A 72 0.13 6.47 -13.65
CA ALA A 72 1.46 6.38 -13.07
C ALA A 72 2.52 6.71 -14.12
N ASN A 73 3.57 7.38 -13.69
CA ASN A 73 4.77 7.65 -14.46
C ASN A 73 5.98 7.10 -13.73
N LYS A 74 6.82 6.34 -14.44
CA LYS A 74 8.09 5.81 -13.93
C LYS A 74 9.24 6.44 -14.68
N ASN A 75 10.25 6.86 -13.94
CA ASN A 75 11.51 7.35 -14.45
C ASN A 75 12.65 6.53 -13.88
N TYR A 76 13.67 6.30 -14.67
CA TYR A 76 14.88 5.65 -14.24
C TYR A 76 16.07 6.12 -15.05
N ASN A 77 17.11 6.62 -14.38
CA ASN A 77 18.31 7.11 -15.04
C ASN A 77 19.37 6.01 -15.11
N PHE A 78 19.35 5.21 -16.17
CA PHE A 78 20.36 4.16 -16.38
C PHE A 78 21.75 4.72 -16.66
N SER A 79 21.88 5.95 -17.11
CA SER A 79 23.19 6.55 -17.37
C SER A 79 24.01 6.78 -16.10
N SER A 80 23.35 6.76 -14.93
CA SER A 80 24.01 6.84 -13.61
C SER A 80 24.59 5.50 -13.15
N ILE A 81 24.26 4.39 -13.82
CA ILE A 81 24.73 3.05 -13.46
C ILE A 81 25.86 2.63 -14.37
N LEU A 82 26.97 2.21 -13.77
CA LEU A 82 28.09 1.63 -14.49
C LEU A 82 27.83 0.14 -14.71
N LEU A 83 27.71 -0.26 -15.97
CA LEU A 83 27.52 -1.65 -16.36
C LEU A 83 28.86 -2.35 -16.60
N ALA A 84 28.88 -3.68 -16.46
CA ALA A 84 30.10 -4.46 -16.54
C ALA A 84 30.79 -4.40 -17.91
N ASP A 85 30.03 -4.21 -18.99
CA ASP A 85 30.53 -4.07 -20.36
C ASP A 85 31.22 -2.72 -20.63
N GLN A 86 30.92 -1.71 -19.83
CA GLN A 86 31.57 -0.39 -19.88
C GLN A 86 32.96 -0.39 -19.22
N ILE A 87 33.33 -1.46 -18.50
CA ILE A 87 34.63 -1.55 -17.81
C ILE A 87 35.59 -2.37 -18.63
N THR A 88 36.67 -1.74 -19.11
CA THR A 88 37.74 -2.44 -19.79
C THR A 88 38.58 -3.22 -18.79
N LYS A 89 38.50 -4.56 -18.79
CA LYS A 89 39.13 -5.44 -17.81
C LYS A 89 40.65 -5.28 -17.69
N THR A 90 41.32 -4.86 -18.77
CA THR A 90 42.79 -4.74 -18.82
C THR A 90 43.31 -3.41 -18.30
N THR A 91 42.54 -2.34 -18.44
CA THR A 91 42.98 -0.98 -18.10
C THR A 91 42.15 -0.36 -16.98
N GLY A 92 40.99 -0.94 -16.62
CA GLY A 92 40.03 -0.35 -15.70
C GLY A 92 39.37 0.93 -16.23
N SER A 93 39.59 1.27 -17.51
CA SER A 93 38.95 2.45 -18.11
C SER A 93 37.48 2.20 -18.37
N ILE A 94 36.69 3.26 -18.22
CA ILE A 94 35.24 3.26 -18.38
C ILE A 94 34.95 3.82 -19.77
N THR A 95 34.09 3.14 -20.57
CA THR A 95 33.52 3.64 -21.80
C THR A 95 32.20 4.34 -21.54
N ASP A 96 31.89 5.40 -22.26
CA ASP A 96 30.71 6.24 -21.98
C ASP A 96 29.38 5.56 -22.34
N VAL A 97 29.38 4.56 -23.23
CA VAL A 97 28.16 3.91 -23.72
C VAL A 97 28.22 2.41 -23.50
N SER A 98 27.19 1.83 -22.92
CA SER A 98 26.99 0.38 -22.87
C SER A 98 26.58 -0.18 -24.23
N GLY A 99 27.18 -1.30 -24.61
CA GLY A 99 26.78 -2.10 -25.78
C GLY A 99 25.83 -3.25 -25.45
N ASP A 100 25.28 -3.31 -24.23
CA ASP A 100 24.39 -4.39 -23.78
C ASP A 100 23.08 -4.38 -24.60
N PRO A 101 22.76 -5.46 -25.33
CA PRO A 101 21.54 -5.55 -26.11
C PRO A 101 20.26 -5.46 -25.28
N SER A 102 20.32 -5.76 -23.98
CA SER A 102 19.17 -5.65 -23.07
C SER A 102 18.71 -4.21 -22.83
N LEU A 103 19.57 -3.23 -23.14
CA LEU A 103 19.23 -1.81 -23.12
C LEU A 103 18.66 -1.30 -24.46
N ALA A 104 18.53 -2.16 -25.48
CA ALA A 104 17.97 -1.76 -26.74
C ALA A 104 16.50 -1.30 -26.58
N GLY A 105 16.18 -0.09 -27.05
CA GLY A 105 14.84 0.49 -26.92
C GLY A 105 14.49 0.94 -25.51
N TYR A 106 15.49 1.16 -24.66
CA TYR A 106 15.29 1.69 -23.31
C TYR A 106 14.65 3.07 -23.32
N LYS A 107 13.68 3.25 -22.41
CA LYS A 107 13.00 4.52 -22.17
C LYS A 107 13.38 5.03 -20.78
N GLU A 108 13.87 6.26 -20.70
CA GLU A 108 14.15 6.90 -19.41
C GLU A 108 12.88 7.17 -18.60
N SER A 109 11.75 7.32 -19.30
CA SER A 109 10.45 7.58 -18.68
C SER A 109 9.33 6.97 -19.50
N PHE A 110 8.35 6.43 -18.81
CA PHE A 110 7.08 6.01 -19.42
C PHE A 110 5.94 6.10 -18.43
N GLY A 111 4.71 6.23 -18.96
CA GLY A 111 3.50 6.26 -18.16
C GLY A 111 2.56 5.13 -18.55
N TYR A 112 1.69 4.78 -17.57
CA TYR A 112 0.64 3.79 -17.78
C TYR A 112 -0.61 4.16 -17.01
N PHE A 113 -1.76 3.68 -17.49
CA PHE A 113 -3.03 3.76 -16.77
C PHE A 113 -3.26 2.49 -15.98
N ASP A 114 -3.87 2.64 -14.81
CA ASP A 114 -4.21 1.54 -13.92
C ASP A 114 -5.65 1.65 -13.43
N ILE A 115 -6.29 0.50 -13.22
CA ILE A 115 -7.66 0.40 -12.75
C ILE A 115 -7.70 -0.54 -11.55
N SER A 116 -8.46 -0.14 -10.53
CA SER A 116 -8.68 -0.93 -9.32
C SER A 116 -10.17 -0.96 -8.98
N SER A 117 -10.58 -1.97 -8.24
CA SER A 117 -11.93 -2.04 -7.69
C SER A 117 -11.93 -2.65 -6.30
N GLY A 118 -13.01 -2.39 -5.55
CA GLY A 118 -13.15 -2.97 -4.23
C GLY A 118 -14.59 -2.96 -3.75
N LEU A 119 -14.83 -3.76 -2.73
CA LEU A 119 -16.08 -3.79 -2.01
C LEU A 119 -15.81 -3.80 -0.50
N LEU A 120 -16.72 -3.22 0.27
CA LEU A 120 -16.68 -3.18 1.72
C LEU A 120 -18.10 -3.43 2.24
N LEU A 121 -18.28 -4.52 2.97
CA LEU A 121 -19.47 -4.82 3.75
C LEU A 121 -19.22 -4.41 5.20
N TYR A 122 -20.12 -3.65 5.82
CA TYR A 122 -19.92 -3.17 7.17
C TYR A 122 -21.23 -2.86 7.91
N ASP A 123 -21.15 -2.94 9.21
CA ASP A 123 -22.11 -2.40 10.17
C ASP A 123 -21.36 -1.53 11.21
N ASP A 124 -21.96 -1.29 12.39
CA ASP A 124 -21.36 -0.45 13.43
C ASP A 124 -20.15 -1.11 14.11
N ASN A 125 -20.07 -2.45 14.14
CA ASN A 125 -19.04 -3.20 14.84
C ASN A 125 -18.16 -4.06 13.94
N PHE A 126 -18.67 -4.43 12.77
CA PHE A 126 -18.01 -5.36 11.83
C PHE A 126 -17.71 -4.68 10.50
N TRP A 127 -16.60 -5.07 9.89
CA TRP A 127 -16.32 -4.75 8.50
C TRP A 127 -15.55 -5.88 7.81
N PHE A 128 -15.86 -6.06 6.54
CA PHE A 128 -15.17 -7.00 5.66
C PHE A 128 -15.00 -6.36 4.28
N GLY A 129 -13.77 -6.32 3.78
CA GLY A 129 -13.44 -5.70 2.51
C GLY A 129 -12.59 -6.57 1.62
N VAL A 130 -12.79 -6.43 0.32
CA VAL A 130 -11.96 -7.02 -0.73
C VAL A 130 -11.57 -5.92 -1.70
N ALA A 131 -10.29 -5.83 -2.04
CA ALA A 131 -9.79 -4.92 -3.06
C ALA A 131 -8.91 -5.66 -4.05
N LEU A 132 -9.09 -5.33 -5.33
CA LEU A 132 -8.27 -5.79 -6.45
C LEU A 132 -7.65 -4.57 -7.12
N LYS A 133 -6.31 -4.48 -7.10
CA LYS A 133 -5.56 -3.45 -7.81
C LYS A 133 -4.88 -4.02 -9.04
N HIS A 134 -4.52 -3.13 -9.95
CA HIS A 134 -3.84 -3.48 -11.20
C HIS A 134 -4.66 -4.43 -12.09
N LEU A 135 -5.98 -4.18 -12.18
CA LEU A 135 -6.88 -4.97 -13.03
C LEU A 135 -6.56 -4.84 -14.52
N SER A 136 -5.98 -3.70 -14.92
CA SER A 136 -5.51 -3.44 -16.29
C SER A 136 -4.22 -4.18 -16.63
N THR A 137 -3.50 -4.72 -15.63
CA THR A 137 -2.20 -5.38 -15.77
C THR A 137 -1.26 -4.67 -16.75
N PRO A 138 -0.99 -3.36 -16.57
CA PRO A 138 -0.23 -2.59 -17.55
C PRO A 138 1.21 -3.12 -17.68
N ASN A 139 1.77 -3.04 -18.88
CA ASN A 139 3.19 -3.33 -19.07
C ASN A 139 4.03 -2.24 -18.42
N ILE A 140 4.91 -2.62 -17.49
CA ILE A 140 5.77 -1.71 -16.72
C ILE A 140 7.26 -1.84 -17.09
N ALA A 141 7.56 -2.43 -18.24
CA ALA A 141 8.92 -2.53 -18.75
C ALA A 141 9.47 -1.18 -19.19
N PHE A 142 10.75 -0.95 -18.93
CA PHE A 142 11.48 0.22 -19.43
C PHE A 142 12.00 0.05 -20.86
N THR A 143 11.76 -1.09 -21.49
CA THR A 143 12.17 -1.38 -22.87
C THR A 143 10.97 -1.75 -23.72
N ASP A 144 11.05 -1.46 -25.04
CA ASP A 144 9.99 -1.84 -25.98
C ASP A 144 10.00 -3.35 -26.32
N VAL A 145 11.10 -4.04 -26.03
CA VAL A 145 11.28 -5.46 -26.36
C VAL A 145 10.84 -6.41 -25.24
N ALA A 146 10.59 -5.88 -24.04
CA ALA A 146 10.16 -6.67 -22.89
C ALA A 146 8.68 -6.45 -22.59
N ASP A 147 8.01 -7.52 -22.18
CA ASP A 147 6.66 -7.48 -21.63
C ASP A 147 6.72 -7.90 -20.15
N VAL A 148 6.52 -6.92 -19.27
CA VAL A 148 6.54 -7.10 -17.81
C VAL A 148 5.21 -6.61 -17.26
N PRO A 149 4.16 -7.44 -17.28
CA PRO A 149 2.85 -7.03 -16.78
C PRO A 149 2.88 -6.81 -15.26
N LEU A 150 2.34 -5.69 -14.82
CA LEU A 150 2.12 -5.43 -13.39
C LEU A 150 1.08 -6.41 -12.86
N SER A 151 1.51 -7.34 -12.01
CA SER A 151 0.63 -8.38 -11.47
C SER A 151 -0.50 -7.79 -10.63
N MET A 152 -1.70 -8.35 -10.76
CA MET A 152 -2.83 -7.98 -9.90
C MET A 152 -2.47 -8.13 -8.42
N PHE A 153 -2.92 -7.16 -7.62
CA PHE A 153 -2.81 -7.18 -6.17
C PHE A 153 -4.19 -7.43 -5.57
N LEU A 154 -4.30 -8.49 -4.77
CA LEU A 154 -5.48 -8.83 -3.97
C LEU A 154 -5.25 -8.42 -2.51
N SER A 155 -6.21 -7.73 -1.91
CA SER A 155 -6.32 -7.53 -0.47
C SER A 155 -7.68 -8.00 0.02
N VAL A 156 -7.68 -8.84 1.06
CA VAL A 156 -8.88 -9.27 1.79
C VAL A 156 -8.68 -8.90 3.24
N GLN A 157 -9.58 -8.09 3.78
CA GLN A 157 -9.42 -7.54 5.12
C GLN A 157 -10.73 -7.56 5.87
N GLY A 158 -10.65 -7.66 7.18
CA GLY A 158 -11.82 -7.61 8.04
C GLY A 158 -11.47 -7.30 9.48
N GLY A 159 -12.46 -6.87 10.22
CA GLY A 159 -12.30 -6.59 11.63
C GLY A 159 -13.64 -6.60 12.36
N TYR A 160 -13.52 -6.72 13.67
CA TYR A 160 -14.65 -6.67 14.59
C TYR A 160 -14.25 -5.92 15.87
N SER A 161 -15.13 -5.04 16.31
CA SER A 161 -15.02 -4.31 17.57
C SER A 161 -15.94 -4.94 18.61
N PHE A 162 -15.34 -5.49 19.65
CA PHE A 162 -16.04 -6.07 20.78
C PHE A 162 -16.17 -5.02 21.90
N ASP A 163 -17.38 -4.73 22.34
CA ASP A 163 -17.61 -4.00 23.57
C ASP A 163 -17.31 -4.95 24.75
N ILE A 164 -16.26 -4.65 25.52
CA ILE A 164 -15.84 -5.44 26.70
C ILE A 164 -16.24 -4.78 28.02
N GLY A 165 -17.01 -3.69 27.93
CA GLY A 165 -17.54 -2.98 29.09
C GLY A 165 -16.53 -2.08 29.79
N SER A 166 -16.96 -1.47 30.88
CA SER A 166 -16.12 -0.57 31.69
C SER A 166 -15.34 -1.34 32.76
N PHE A 167 -14.05 -1.05 32.89
CA PHE A 167 -13.23 -1.49 34.03
C PHE A 167 -13.25 -0.39 35.11
N ASP A 168 -14.23 -0.41 35.99
CA ASP A 168 -14.48 0.62 37.01
C ASP A 168 -13.27 1.05 37.86
N PHE A 169 -12.23 0.22 37.89
CA PHE A 169 -11.03 0.49 38.68
C PHE A 169 -9.97 1.31 37.94
N ILE A 170 -9.90 1.24 36.60
CA ILE A 170 -8.83 1.85 35.78
C ILE A 170 -9.41 2.83 34.77
N PHE A 171 -10.51 2.47 34.10
CA PHE A 171 -11.17 3.26 33.08
C PHE A 171 -12.66 3.42 33.40
N ARG A 172 -13.14 4.66 33.44
CA ARG A 172 -14.56 4.98 33.66
C ARG A 172 -15.41 4.83 32.40
N ASP A 173 -14.77 4.79 31.25
CA ASP A 173 -15.42 4.74 29.94
C ASP A 173 -15.44 3.31 29.39
N ASP A 174 -16.35 3.05 28.48
CA ASP A 174 -16.45 1.77 27.78
C ASP A 174 -15.15 1.48 27.01
N VAL A 175 -14.71 0.24 27.11
CA VAL A 175 -13.50 -0.24 26.45
C VAL A 175 -13.90 -1.17 25.30
N ASN A 176 -13.41 -0.90 24.11
CA ASN A 176 -13.58 -1.76 22.96
C ASN A 176 -12.29 -2.53 22.66
N LEU A 177 -12.45 -3.80 22.29
CA LEU A 177 -11.38 -4.62 21.74
C LEU A 177 -11.58 -4.75 20.23
N LEU A 178 -10.75 -4.07 19.46
CA LEU A 178 -10.69 -4.21 18.02
C LEU A 178 -9.79 -5.39 17.65
N VAL A 179 -10.30 -6.32 16.84
CA VAL A 179 -9.53 -7.42 16.24
C VAL A 179 -9.60 -7.30 14.73
N THR A 180 -8.46 -7.39 14.05
CA THR A 180 -8.36 -7.24 12.59
C THR A 180 -7.55 -8.34 11.96
N ALA A 181 -7.87 -8.68 10.72
CA ALA A 181 -7.07 -9.55 9.88
C ALA A 181 -7.00 -8.95 8.46
N ASN A 182 -5.84 -9.06 7.83
CA ASN A 182 -5.64 -8.60 6.45
C ASN A 182 -4.74 -9.59 5.72
N TYR A 183 -5.23 -10.13 4.61
CA TYR A 183 -4.45 -10.96 3.70
C TYR A 183 -4.19 -10.20 2.41
N MET A 184 -2.94 -10.19 1.98
CA MET A 184 -2.50 -9.53 0.75
C MET A 184 -1.73 -10.51 -0.11
N ARG A 185 -1.96 -10.43 -1.43
CA ARG A 185 -1.23 -11.23 -2.41
C ARG A 185 -0.94 -10.43 -3.67
N GLN A 186 0.31 -10.51 -4.15
CA GLN A 186 0.69 -10.03 -5.48
C GLN A 186 1.69 -11.01 -6.10
N SER A 187 1.32 -11.59 -7.25
CA SER A 187 2.10 -12.65 -7.86
C SER A 187 2.35 -13.82 -6.90
N GLN A 188 3.61 -14.09 -6.59
CA GLN A 188 4.05 -15.13 -5.65
C GLN A 188 4.24 -14.64 -4.20
N TYR A 189 4.05 -13.34 -3.94
CA TYR A 189 4.24 -12.76 -2.62
C TYR A 189 2.92 -12.70 -1.86
N ASN A 190 2.95 -13.22 -0.64
CA ASN A 190 1.81 -13.23 0.27
C ASN A 190 2.19 -12.59 1.59
N ARG A 191 1.22 -11.92 2.20
CA ARG A 191 1.34 -11.37 3.54
C ARG A 191 0.02 -11.53 4.27
N LEU A 192 0.10 -11.93 5.52
CA LEU A 192 -1.04 -12.03 6.43
C LEU A 192 -0.74 -11.22 7.69
N ASP A 193 -1.58 -10.24 7.96
CA ASP A 193 -1.48 -9.40 9.14
C ASP A 193 -2.64 -9.71 10.10
N PHE A 194 -2.34 -9.84 11.39
CA PHE A 194 -3.33 -9.87 12.47
C PHE A 194 -3.09 -8.69 13.38
N GLY A 195 -4.15 -7.96 13.71
CA GLY A 195 -4.11 -6.82 14.60
C GLY A 195 -5.04 -7.00 15.79
N GLY A 196 -4.64 -6.43 16.92
CA GLY A 196 -5.47 -6.29 18.09
C GLY A 196 -5.22 -4.93 18.74
N ALA A 197 -6.28 -4.23 19.14
CA ALA A 197 -6.16 -2.94 19.80
C ALA A 197 -7.25 -2.77 20.86
N PHE A 198 -6.88 -2.16 21.97
CA PHE A 198 -7.81 -1.64 22.97
C PHE A 198 -8.07 -0.17 22.68
N GLU A 199 -9.34 0.17 22.58
CA GLU A 199 -9.82 1.55 22.40
C GLU A 199 -10.56 1.97 23.68
N PHE A 200 -10.09 3.03 24.32
CA PHE A 200 -10.64 3.53 25.57
C PHE A 200 -10.58 5.06 25.59
N ASP A 201 -11.74 5.71 25.74
CA ASP A 201 -11.92 7.16 25.64
C ASP A 201 -11.25 7.72 24.36
N LYS A 202 -10.12 8.38 24.53
CA LYS A 202 -9.36 9.03 23.45
C LYS A 202 -8.12 8.25 23.04
N PHE A 203 -7.83 7.14 23.71
CA PHE A 203 -6.61 6.39 23.49
C PHE A 203 -6.89 5.09 22.75
N THR A 204 -5.98 4.73 21.87
CA THR A 204 -5.91 3.40 21.28
C THR A 204 -4.52 2.84 21.49
N LEU A 205 -4.44 1.61 21.99
CA LEU A 205 -3.18 0.88 22.16
C LEU A 205 -3.32 -0.49 21.53
N GLY A 206 -2.41 -0.81 20.61
CA GLY A 206 -2.52 -2.05 19.88
C GLY A 206 -1.20 -2.57 19.34
N THR A 207 -1.31 -3.71 18.65
CA THR A 207 -0.20 -4.33 17.94
C THR A 207 -0.68 -5.01 16.68
N THR A 208 0.16 -5.04 15.65
CA THR A 208 -0.05 -5.83 14.44
C THR A 208 1.10 -6.81 14.28
N ILE A 209 0.78 -8.06 13.99
CA ILE A 209 1.72 -9.13 13.69
C ILE A 209 1.61 -9.43 12.20
N SER A 210 2.74 -9.37 11.49
CA SER A 210 2.84 -9.66 10.07
C SER A 210 3.52 -11.01 9.84
N LEU A 211 2.89 -11.84 9.02
CA LEU A 211 3.35 -13.18 8.68
C LEU A 211 3.50 -13.32 7.17
N ASN A 212 4.46 -14.16 6.75
CA ASN A 212 4.55 -14.67 5.38
C ASN A 212 4.10 -16.16 5.37
N PRO A 213 2.86 -16.46 4.94
CA PRO A 213 2.31 -17.82 5.02
C PRO A 213 2.96 -18.83 4.03
N GLU A 214 3.64 -18.33 3.00
CA GLU A 214 4.33 -19.18 2.01
C GLU A 214 5.85 -19.20 2.18
N GLY A 215 6.36 -18.99 3.38
CA GLY A 215 7.78 -19.13 3.68
C GLY A 215 8.31 -20.51 3.26
N LYS A 216 8.72 -20.65 2.00
CA LYS A 216 9.06 -21.94 1.36
C LYS A 216 10.55 -22.29 1.37
N SER A 217 11.41 -21.44 1.94
CA SER A 217 12.83 -21.75 2.02
C SER A 217 13.26 -21.82 3.49
N ASP A 218 14.28 -22.62 3.76
CA ASP A 218 14.93 -22.70 5.07
C ASP A 218 15.44 -21.35 5.58
N GLU A 219 15.43 -20.33 4.70
CA GLU A 219 15.88 -18.96 4.97
C GLU A 219 14.74 -17.94 5.16
N SER A 220 13.48 -18.28 4.88
CA SER A 220 12.36 -17.36 5.02
C SER A 220 11.67 -17.51 6.38
N GLN A 221 11.65 -16.42 7.14
CA GLN A 221 10.94 -16.38 8.43
C GLN A 221 9.43 -16.24 8.18
N ILE A 222 8.63 -17.08 8.86
CA ILE A 222 7.17 -16.98 8.84
C ILE A 222 6.74 -15.66 9.50
N LEU A 223 7.28 -15.33 10.67
CA LEU A 223 7.05 -14.06 11.35
C LEU A 223 7.94 -12.98 10.74
N THR A 224 7.31 -11.99 10.10
CA THR A 224 8.02 -10.89 9.44
C THR A 224 8.23 -9.70 10.37
N SER A 225 7.20 -9.30 11.12
CA SER A 225 7.30 -8.18 12.04
C SER A 225 6.22 -8.20 13.11
N ILE A 226 6.52 -7.52 14.23
CA ILE A 226 5.56 -7.16 15.29
C ILE A 226 5.63 -5.64 15.41
N ASN A 227 4.50 -4.96 15.23
CA ASN A 227 4.43 -3.51 15.19
C ASN A 227 3.46 -3.03 16.28
N PRO A 228 3.96 -2.67 17.47
CA PRO A 228 3.13 -1.99 18.46
C PRO A 228 2.80 -0.59 17.99
N PHE A 229 1.61 -0.10 18.33
CA PHE A 229 1.19 1.26 18.05
C PHE A 229 0.37 1.84 19.18
N ALA A 230 0.38 3.15 19.29
CA ALA A 230 -0.47 3.90 20.19
C ALA A 230 -1.00 5.14 19.49
N SER A 231 -2.23 5.54 19.78
CA SER A 231 -2.77 6.81 19.29
C SER A 231 -3.61 7.51 20.34
N ILE A 232 -3.73 8.83 20.16
CA ILE A 232 -4.60 9.68 20.95
C ILE A 232 -5.45 10.53 20.02
N GLN A 233 -6.76 10.59 20.31
CA GLN A 233 -7.69 11.44 19.60
C GLN A 233 -7.94 12.70 20.41
N ILE A 234 -7.69 13.87 19.81
CA ILE A 234 -7.95 15.18 20.39
C ILE A 234 -8.93 15.91 19.45
N GLN A 235 -10.20 15.93 19.84
CA GLN A 235 -11.29 16.45 19.01
C GLN A 235 -11.35 15.78 17.62
N ARG A 236 -10.90 16.48 16.55
CA ARG A 236 -10.88 15.97 15.16
C ARG A 236 -9.51 15.46 14.71
N PHE A 237 -8.50 15.57 15.56
CA PHE A 237 -7.14 15.17 15.25
C PHE A 237 -6.83 13.85 15.92
N VAL A 238 -6.20 12.95 15.18
CA VAL A 238 -5.63 11.70 15.71
C VAL A 238 -4.12 11.77 15.54
N LEU A 239 -3.40 11.64 16.64
CA LEU A 239 -1.94 11.56 16.68
C LEU A 239 -1.57 10.13 17.06
N GLY A 240 -0.73 9.49 16.27
CA GLY A 240 -0.30 8.11 16.49
C GLY A 240 1.19 7.91 16.25
N TYR A 241 1.71 6.88 16.92
CA TYR A 241 3.08 6.40 16.75
C TYR A 241 3.10 4.88 16.65
#